data_ac4f1bfa8b41cf06837e030062fc1cee
#
_entry.id   ac4f1bfa8b41cf06837e030062fc1cee
#
_cell.length_a   1.000
_cell.length_b   1.000
_cell.length_c   1.000
_cell.angle_alpha   90.00
_cell.angle_beta   90.00
_cell.angle_gamma   90.00
#
_symmetry.space_group_name_H-M   'P 1'
#
loop_
_entity.id
_entity.type
_entity.pdbx_description
1 polymer ?
#
loop_
_entity_poly.entity_id
_entity_poly.type
_entity_poly.pdbx_seq_one_letter_code
_entity_poly.pdbx_strand_id
1 'polypeptide(L)'
;MELLIVSGLSGAGKSVAMNALEDIGFFCIDNVPAGLLPSITAFSEAGDSQLERVALSMDVRGCRTSEEIERALDKLDEQGVDYKILFLDAPDDVLMRRYSETRRRHPISIAEGISTREAFAKERKILKPLQERADYVINTALLSTAQNKERICDLFAKNGGAKGAMRLTVMSFGFKFGIPPEADLVLDVRCLPNPFYVPELKHKTGLDQDVVDFVMSHPEAQELLKRYENFLQYALPRYVKEGKSQLTIAVGCTGGKHRSITFARKIAEYCTQLGYEPGVQHRDAKR
;
A
#
# COMPACT_ATOMS: atom_id res chain seq x y z
N MET A 1 -8.25 -13.54 -17.65
CA MET A 1 -7.26 -12.44 -17.85
C MET A 1 -7.36 -11.50 -16.67
N GLU A 2 -6.23 -11.13 -16.06
CA GLU A 2 -6.15 -10.07 -15.05
C GLU A 2 -5.87 -8.75 -15.79
N LEU A 3 -6.83 -7.82 -15.81
CA LEU A 3 -6.70 -6.53 -16.49
C LEU A 3 -6.48 -5.42 -15.46
N LEU A 4 -5.37 -4.68 -15.59
CA LEU A 4 -5.04 -3.54 -14.74
C LEU A 4 -4.94 -2.26 -15.58
N ILE A 5 -5.76 -1.28 -15.30
CA ILE A 5 -5.68 0.06 -15.88
C ILE A 5 -4.82 0.92 -14.97
N VAL A 6 -3.69 1.39 -15.47
CA VAL A 6 -2.75 2.25 -14.74
C VAL A 6 -2.92 3.68 -15.21
N SER A 7 -3.33 4.55 -14.32
CA SER A 7 -3.48 5.98 -14.61
C SER A 7 -2.87 6.84 -13.52
N GLY A 8 -2.97 8.14 -13.69
CA GLY A 8 -2.46 9.11 -12.72
C GLY A 8 -1.88 10.33 -13.39
N LEU A 9 -1.58 11.33 -12.57
CA LEU A 9 -1.11 12.62 -13.05
C LEU A 9 0.25 12.53 -13.74
N SER A 10 0.48 13.41 -14.67
CA SER A 10 1.77 13.57 -15.33
C SER A 10 2.85 13.90 -14.30
N GLY A 11 3.92 13.08 -14.25
CA GLY A 11 4.96 13.18 -13.22
C GLY A 11 4.68 12.41 -11.91
N ALA A 12 3.53 11.75 -11.77
CA ALA A 12 3.20 10.94 -10.59
C ALA A 12 3.89 9.55 -10.56
N GLY A 13 4.65 9.17 -11.60
CA GLY A 13 5.44 7.94 -11.59
C GLY A 13 4.85 6.76 -12.35
N LYS A 14 3.92 6.99 -13.31
CA LYS A 14 3.32 5.94 -14.15
C LYS A 14 4.35 5.04 -14.84
N SER A 15 5.38 5.62 -15.47
CA SER A 15 6.41 4.84 -16.16
C SER A 15 7.16 3.89 -15.21
N VAL A 16 7.37 4.30 -13.95
CA VAL A 16 7.97 3.43 -12.92
C VAL A 16 7.03 2.28 -12.58
N ALA A 17 5.74 2.56 -12.48
CA ALA A 17 4.73 1.54 -12.22
C ALA A 17 4.62 0.54 -13.37
N MET A 18 4.59 1.00 -14.63
CA MET A 18 4.55 0.12 -15.80
C MET A 18 5.78 -0.79 -15.87
N ASN A 19 6.99 -0.26 -15.66
CA ASN A 19 8.21 -1.07 -15.64
C ASN A 19 8.19 -2.10 -14.49
N ALA A 20 7.67 -1.71 -13.31
CA ALA A 20 7.53 -2.62 -12.17
C ALA A 20 6.55 -3.77 -12.47
N LEU A 21 5.44 -3.47 -13.15
CA LEU A 21 4.44 -4.46 -13.56
C LEU A 21 5.00 -5.42 -14.61
N GLU A 22 5.78 -4.92 -15.57
CA GLU A 22 6.49 -5.74 -16.56
C GLU A 22 7.45 -6.72 -15.89
N ASP A 23 8.23 -6.25 -14.89
CA ASP A 23 9.17 -7.07 -14.13
C ASP A 23 8.48 -8.24 -13.35
N ILE A 24 7.20 -8.09 -13.02
CA ILE A 24 6.40 -9.14 -12.31
C ILE A 24 5.46 -9.91 -13.26
N GLY A 25 5.66 -9.78 -14.58
CA GLY A 25 5.04 -10.60 -15.61
C GLY A 25 3.71 -10.10 -16.14
N PHE A 26 3.41 -8.79 -16.05
CA PHE A 26 2.33 -8.20 -16.83
C PHE A 26 2.80 -7.91 -18.25
N PHE A 27 1.92 -8.14 -19.22
CA PHE A 27 2.06 -7.58 -20.55
C PHE A 27 1.62 -6.12 -20.53
N CYS A 28 2.57 -5.20 -20.73
CA CYS A 28 2.35 -3.77 -20.55
C CYS A 28 2.12 -3.05 -21.88
N ILE A 29 1.02 -2.28 -21.97
CA ILE A 29 0.73 -1.42 -23.13
C ILE A 29 0.63 0.02 -22.62
N ASP A 30 1.54 0.88 -23.10
CA ASP A 30 1.58 2.27 -22.69
C ASP A 30 0.74 3.18 -23.59
N ASN A 31 0.22 4.26 -23.02
CA ASN A 31 -0.49 5.35 -23.70
C ASN A 31 -1.70 4.89 -24.53
N VAL A 32 -2.55 4.06 -23.96
CA VAL A 32 -3.76 3.54 -24.60
C VAL A 32 -4.84 4.61 -24.68
N PRO A 33 -5.37 4.95 -25.89
CA PRO A 33 -6.54 5.79 -26.00
C PRO A 33 -7.79 5.16 -25.39
N ALA A 34 -8.63 5.96 -24.71
CA ALA A 34 -9.86 5.48 -24.06
C ALA A 34 -10.76 4.68 -25.03
N GLY A 35 -10.88 5.13 -26.27
CA GLY A 35 -11.71 4.45 -27.27
C GLY A 35 -11.24 3.05 -27.69
N LEU A 36 -9.98 2.66 -27.38
CA LEU A 36 -9.47 1.34 -27.67
C LEU A 36 -9.64 0.34 -26.52
N LEU A 37 -9.97 0.80 -25.30
CA LEU A 37 -10.15 -0.09 -24.14
C LEU A 37 -11.12 -1.25 -24.41
N PRO A 38 -12.32 -1.04 -24.94
CA PRO A 38 -13.26 -2.14 -25.21
C PRO A 38 -12.78 -3.15 -26.27
N SER A 39 -11.83 -2.74 -27.12
CA SER A 39 -11.29 -3.62 -28.16
C SER A 39 -10.15 -4.53 -27.65
N ILE A 40 -9.48 -4.13 -26.58
CA ILE A 40 -8.36 -4.88 -26.01
C ILE A 40 -8.85 -6.19 -25.37
N THR A 41 -10.09 -6.20 -24.86
CA THR A 41 -10.68 -7.43 -24.30
C THR A 41 -10.94 -8.50 -25.34
N ALA A 42 -11.18 -8.12 -26.60
CA ALA A 42 -11.34 -9.05 -27.71
C ALA A 42 -10.04 -9.85 -28.02
N PHE A 43 -8.86 -9.31 -27.69
CA PHE A 43 -7.59 -10.02 -27.83
C PHE A 43 -7.42 -11.15 -26.81
N SER A 44 -8.08 -11.05 -25.63
CA SER A 44 -8.00 -12.10 -24.61
C SER A 44 -8.78 -13.36 -24.97
N GLU A 45 -9.80 -13.25 -25.80
CA GLU A 45 -10.61 -14.38 -26.27
C GLU A 45 -9.90 -15.20 -27.36
N ALA A 46 -8.86 -14.65 -27.98
CA ALA A 46 -8.08 -15.31 -29.03
C ALA A 46 -7.14 -16.45 -28.53
N GLY A 47 -7.12 -16.73 -27.22
CA GLY A 47 -6.46 -17.92 -26.66
C GLY A 47 -4.92 -17.81 -26.56
N ASP A 48 -4.35 -16.62 -26.63
CA ASP A 48 -2.90 -16.45 -26.47
C ASP A 48 -2.54 -16.45 -24.98
N SER A 49 -1.84 -17.49 -24.54
CA SER A 49 -1.43 -17.68 -23.13
C SER A 49 -0.49 -16.59 -22.60
N GLN A 50 0.03 -15.71 -23.48
CA GLN A 50 0.86 -14.58 -23.09
C GLN A 50 0.07 -13.40 -22.49
N LEU A 51 -1.26 -13.40 -22.59
CA LEU A 51 -2.14 -12.32 -22.15
C LEU A 51 -2.91 -12.65 -20.86
N GLU A 52 -2.36 -13.49 -19.99
CA GLU A 52 -2.98 -13.77 -18.68
C GLU A 52 -3.08 -12.54 -17.79
N ARG A 53 -2.08 -11.65 -17.85
CA ARG A 53 -1.97 -10.44 -17.02
C ARG A 53 -1.61 -9.26 -17.91
N VAL A 54 -2.50 -8.29 -18.03
CA VAL A 54 -2.33 -7.13 -18.92
C VAL A 54 -2.43 -5.84 -18.10
N ALA A 55 -1.46 -4.95 -18.26
CA ALA A 55 -1.47 -3.61 -17.70
C ALA A 55 -1.55 -2.57 -18.81
N LEU A 56 -2.56 -1.70 -18.76
CA LEU A 56 -2.80 -0.64 -19.75
C LEU A 56 -2.57 0.71 -19.11
N SER A 57 -1.61 1.49 -19.61
CA SER A 57 -1.43 2.87 -19.15
C SER A 57 -2.33 3.83 -19.92
N MET A 58 -3.12 4.61 -19.18
CA MET A 58 -3.97 5.67 -19.71
C MET A 58 -3.58 7.02 -19.13
N ASP A 59 -3.44 8.02 -19.96
CA ASP A 59 -3.20 9.40 -19.55
C ASP A 59 -3.89 10.42 -20.49
N VAL A 60 -3.71 11.70 -20.21
CA VAL A 60 -4.33 12.81 -20.97
C VAL A 60 -3.87 12.92 -22.41
N ARG A 61 -2.86 12.17 -22.86
CA ARG A 61 -2.45 12.11 -24.28
C ARG A 61 -3.41 11.23 -25.07
N GLY A 62 -3.94 10.18 -24.43
CA GLY A 62 -4.91 9.25 -25.01
C GLY A 62 -6.37 9.56 -24.71
N CYS A 63 -6.64 10.54 -23.81
CA CYS A 63 -8.00 10.89 -23.36
C CYS A 63 -8.15 12.41 -23.37
N ARG A 64 -9.06 12.94 -24.14
CA ARG A 64 -9.25 14.40 -24.26
C ARG A 64 -10.27 14.96 -23.26
N THR A 65 -11.25 14.15 -22.88
CA THR A 65 -12.32 14.56 -21.96
C THR A 65 -12.64 13.45 -20.95
N SER A 66 -13.25 13.81 -19.82
CA SER A 66 -13.72 12.86 -18.80
C SER A 66 -14.82 11.94 -19.35
N GLU A 67 -15.67 12.43 -20.22
CA GLU A 67 -16.77 11.68 -20.83
C GLU A 67 -16.27 10.57 -21.77
N GLU A 68 -15.10 10.74 -22.40
CA GLU A 68 -14.47 9.66 -23.18
C GLU A 68 -14.04 8.51 -22.28
N ILE A 69 -13.48 8.83 -21.11
CA ILE A 69 -13.05 7.85 -20.12
C ILE A 69 -14.26 7.13 -19.54
N GLU A 70 -15.27 7.86 -19.08
CA GLU A 70 -16.50 7.29 -18.53
C GLU A 70 -17.14 6.30 -19.50
N ARG A 71 -17.36 6.72 -20.75
CA ARG A 71 -17.93 5.84 -21.79
C ARG A 71 -17.10 4.60 -22.07
N ALA A 72 -15.77 4.68 -21.96
CA ALA A 72 -14.91 3.54 -22.16
C ALA A 72 -15.00 2.55 -21.00
N LEU A 73 -15.04 3.05 -19.76
CA LEU A 73 -15.21 2.21 -18.56
C LEU A 73 -16.60 1.57 -18.51
N ASP A 74 -17.65 2.33 -18.81
CA ASP A 74 -19.02 1.83 -18.86
C ASP A 74 -19.18 0.69 -19.87
N LYS A 75 -18.52 0.79 -21.04
CA LYS A 75 -18.49 -0.30 -22.02
C LYS A 75 -17.77 -1.54 -21.51
N LEU A 76 -16.69 -1.41 -20.74
CA LEU A 76 -16.05 -2.57 -20.09
C LEU A 76 -17.00 -3.23 -19.10
N ASP A 77 -17.73 -2.42 -18.31
CA ASP A 77 -18.72 -2.90 -17.35
C ASP A 77 -19.87 -3.63 -18.06
N GLU A 78 -20.39 -3.08 -19.16
CA GLU A 78 -21.43 -3.69 -20.01
C GLU A 78 -20.98 -5.02 -20.63
N GLN A 79 -19.69 -5.15 -20.95
CA GLN A 79 -19.08 -6.37 -21.48
C GLN A 79 -18.77 -7.40 -20.38
N GLY A 80 -18.99 -7.06 -19.09
CA GLY A 80 -18.69 -7.93 -17.96
C GLY A 80 -17.20 -8.19 -17.75
N VAL A 81 -16.34 -7.27 -18.20
CA VAL A 81 -14.88 -7.40 -18.04
C VAL A 81 -14.48 -7.11 -16.61
N ASP A 82 -13.80 -8.05 -15.95
CA ASP A 82 -13.19 -7.82 -14.64
C ASP A 82 -11.87 -7.06 -14.82
N TYR A 83 -11.82 -5.82 -14.33
CA TYR A 83 -10.63 -4.97 -14.37
C TYR A 83 -10.42 -4.27 -13.04
N LYS A 84 -9.20 -3.86 -12.78
CA LYS A 84 -8.82 -3.00 -11.64
C LYS A 84 -8.16 -1.73 -12.13
N ILE A 85 -8.28 -0.66 -11.35
CA ILE A 85 -7.67 0.63 -11.66
C ILE A 85 -6.65 0.98 -10.57
N LEU A 86 -5.40 1.22 -11.01
CA LEU A 86 -4.34 1.80 -10.21
C LEU A 86 -4.17 3.27 -10.58
N PHE A 87 -4.42 4.18 -9.64
CA PHE A 87 -4.23 5.61 -9.84
C PHE A 87 -3.03 6.14 -9.04
N LEU A 88 -2.10 6.78 -9.75
CA LEU A 88 -0.92 7.40 -9.15
C LEU A 88 -1.14 8.91 -9.01
N ASP A 89 -1.02 9.43 -7.80
CA ASP A 89 -1.24 10.83 -7.48
C ASP A 89 -0.03 11.44 -6.74
N ALA A 90 0.06 12.75 -6.79
CA ALA A 90 0.91 13.55 -5.93
C ALA A 90 0.37 14.99 -5.86
N PRO A 91 0.65 15.76 -4.79
CA PRO A 91 0.31 17.17 -4.71
C PRO A 91 0.95 17.99 -5.84
N ASP A 92 0.27 19.04 -6.26
CA ASP A 92 0.67 19.85 -7.42
C ASP A 92 2.05 20.49 -7.25
N ASP A 93 2.42 20.89 -6.04
CA ASP A 93 3.75 21.43 -5.73
C ASP A 93 4.87 20.40 -5.94
N VAL A 94 4.61 19.15 -5.60
CA VAL A 94 5.54 18.03 -5.85
C VAL A 94 5.66 17.74 -7.34
N LEU A 95 4.54 17.72 -8.07
CA LEU A 95 4.52 17.51 -9.51
C LEU A 95 5.23 18.64 -10.24
N MET A 96 4.96 19.90 -9.88
CA MET A 96 5.63 21.06 -10.45
C MET A 96 7.15 21.01 -10.24
N ARG A 97 7.62 20.64 -9.04
CA ARG A 97 9.04 20.44 -8.75
C ARG A 97 9.66 19.37 -9.63
N ARG A 98 9.04 18.19 -9.75
CA ARG A 98 9.49 17.09 -10.62
C ARG A 98 9.60 17.50 -12.09
N TYR A 99 8.64 18.31 -12.57
CA TYR A 99 8.69 18.86 -13.93
C TYR A 99 9.86 19.85 -14.12
N SER A 100 10.12 20.70 -13.12
CA SER A 100 11.26 21.62 -13.14
C SER A 100 12.59 20.88 -13.19
N GLU A 101 12.73 19.82 -12.40
CA GLU A 101 13.94 18.98 -12.33
C GLU A 101 14.21 18.25 -13.65
N THR A 102 13.16 17.72 -14.30
CA THR A 102 13.28 16.95 -15.55
C THR A 102 13.33 17.82 -16.80
N ARG A 103 13.10 19.14 -16.69
CA ARG A 103 13.00 20.10 -17.81
C ARG A 103 11.97 19.69 -18.87
N ARG A 104 10.98 18.89 -18.51
CA ARG A 104 9.89 18.49 -19.40
C ARG A 104 8.78 19.54 -19.36
N ARG A 105 8.01 19.63 -20.44
CA ARG A 105 6.78 20.43 -20.48
C ARG A 105 5.57 19.52 -20.33
N HIS A 106 4.55 20.00 -19.63
CA HIS A 106 3.32 19.26 -19.44
C HIS A 106 2.59 19.05 -20.78
N PRO A 107 2.06 17.84 -21.12
CA PRO A 107 1.43 17.57 -22.41
C PRO A 107 0.32 18.57 -22.77
N ILE A 108 -0.60 18.86 -21.84
CA ILE A 108 -1.67 19.84 -22.06
C ILE A 108 -1.11 21.26 -22.21
N SER A 109 -0.09 21.64 -21.44
CA SER A 109 0.55 22.94 -21.56
C SER A 109 1.15 23.16 -22.95
N ILE A 110 1.74 22.12 -23.56
CA ILE A 110 2.25 22.16 -24.93
C ILE A 110 1.11 22.30 -25.94
N ALA A 111 0.06 21.50 -25.78
CA ALA A 111 -1.04 21.43 -26.75
C ALA A 111 -1.88 22.71 -26.77
N GLU A 112 -2.07 23.36 -25.62
CA GLU A 112 -3.01 24.47 -25.45
C GLU A 112 -2.35 25.81 -25.13
N GLY A 113 -1.03 25.85 -24.94
CA GLY A 113 -0.30 27.10 -24.64
C GLY A 113 -0.59 27.68 -23.25
N ILE A 114 -1.12 26.89 -22.32
CA ILE A 114 -1.47 27.30 -20.95
C ILE A 114 -0.33 27.05 -19.96
N SER A 115 -0.42 27.66 -18.77
CA SER A 115 0.58 27.44 -17.72
C SER A 115 0.55 25.98 -17.22
N THR A 116 1.68 25.52 -16.67
CA THR A 116 1.79 24.15 -16.09
C THR A 116 0.78 23.95 -14.96
N ARG A 117 0.48 24.96 -14.16
CA ARG A 117 -0.52 24.89 -13.08
C ARG A 117 -1.93 24.69 -13.61
N GLU A 118 -2.32 25.44 -14.63
CA GLU A 118 -3.62 25.28 -15.31
C GLU A 118 -3.72 23.91 -15.98
N ALA A 119 -2.62 23.44 -16.57
CA ALA A 119 -2.54 22.12 -17.19
C ALA A 119 -2.77 20.97 -16.17
N PHE A 120 -2.19 21.03 -14.96
CA PHE A 120 -2.49 20.07 -13.90
C PHE A 120 -3.94 20.14 -13.43
N ALA A 121 -4.49 21.34 -13.25
CA ALA A 121 -5.91 21.48 -12.87
C ALA A 121 -6.85 20.89 -13.92
N LYS A 122 -6.50 21.02 -15.21
CA LYS A 122 -7.25 20.42 -16.32
C LYS A 122 -7.07 18.90 -16.36
N GLU A 123 -5.84 18.41 -16.18
CA GLU A 123 -5.54 16.97 -16.14
C GLU A 123 -6.32 16.27 -15.04
N ARG A 124 -6.38 16.84 -13.81
CA ARG A 124 -7.20 16.29 -12.71
C ARG A 124 -8.67 16.16 -13.08
N LYS A 125 -9.24 17.16 -13.78
CA LYS A 125 -10.63 17.10 -14.23
C LYS A 125 -10.85 15.99 -15.25
N ILE A 126 -9.95 15.84 -16.22
CA ILE A 126 -10.04 14.79 -17.25
C ILE A 126 -9.92 13.40 -16.63
N LEU A 127 -8.97 13.20 -15.72
CA LEU A 127 -8.70 11.89 -15.13
C LEU A 127 -9.57 11.56 -13.91
N LYS A 128 -10.48 12.47 -13.51
CA LYS A 128 -11.36 12.30 -12.35
C LYS A 128 -12.12 10.96 -12.34
N PRO A 129 -12.74 10.49 -13.46
CA PRO A 129 -13.44 9.20 -13.46
C PRO A 129 -12.55 8.00 -13.12
N LEU A 130 -11.28 8.01 -13.57
CA LEU A 130 -10.33 6.96 -13.22
C LEU A 130 -9.91 7.02 -11.75
N GLN A 131 -9.78 8.23 -11.19
CA GLN A 131 -9.48 8.40 -9.78
C GLN A 131 -10.65 7.96 -8.87
N GLU A 132 -11.89 8.30 -9.23
CA GLU A 132 -13.08 7.96 -8.46
C GLU A 132 -13.41 6.47 -8.47
N ARG A 133 -13.12 5.79 -9.59
CA ARG A 133 -13.29 4.32 -9.73
C ARG A 133 -12.04 3.51 -9.36
N ALA A 134 -10.97 4.16 -8.90
CA ALA A 134 -9.72 3.48 -8.61
C ALA A 134 -9.83 2.49 -7.44
N ASP A 135 -9.40 1.25 -7.69
CA ASP A 135 -9.24 0.22 -6.64
C ASP A 135 -8.01 0.49 -5.78
N TYR A 136 -6.97 1.08 -6.38
CA TYR A 136 -5.71 1.41 -5.72
C TYR A 136 -5.33 2.86 -6.03
N VAL A 137 -5.14 3.67 -5.00
CA VAL A 137 -4.59 5.02 -5.12
C VAL A 137 -3.25 5.08 -4.40
N ILE A 138 -2.19 5.44 -5.13
CA ILE A 138 -0.86 5.61 -4.55
C ILE A 138 -0.47 7.07 -4.58
N ASN A 139 -0.32 7.69 -3.40
CA ASN A 139 0.33 8.99 -3.28
C ASN A 139 1.85 8.80 -3.31
N THR A 140 2.47 9.32 -4.37
CA THR A 140 3.92 9.17 -4.60
C THR A 140 4.74 10.35 -4.09
N ALA A 141 4.15 11.29 -3.34
CA ALA A 141 4.82 12.53 -2.92
C ALA A 141 6.13 12.27 -2.17
N LEU A 142 6.13 11.31 -1.25
CA LEU A 142 7.26 10.98 -0.38
C LEU A 142 7.99 9.69 -0.81
N LEU A 143 7.60 9.09 -1.93
CA LEU A 143 8.22 7.85 -2.41
C LEU A 143 9.41 8.15 -3.33
N SER A 144 10.53 7.51 -3.09
CA SER A 144 11.58 7.38 -4.09
C SER A 144 11.13 6.48 -5.25
N THR A 145 11.82 6.52 -6.38
CA THR A 145 11.55 5.64 -7.52
C THR A 145 11.62 4.16 -7.12
N ALA A 146 12.61 3.79 -6.28
CA ALA A 146 12.78 2.43 -5.78
C ALA A 146 11.61 2.00 -4.88
N GLN A 147 11.19 2.86 -3.95
CA GLN A 147 10.04 2.58 -3.07
C GLN A 147 8.72 2.47 -3.85
N ASN A 148 8.52 3.31 -4.88
CA ASN A 148 7.35 3.20 -5.74
C ASN A 148 7.34 1.87 -6.50
N LYS A 149 8.50 1.45 -7.06
CA LYS A 149 8.67 0.15 -7.72
C LYS A 149 8.36 -1.01 -6.76
N GLU A 150 8.98 -1.02 -5.58
CA GLU A 150 8.74 -2.04 -4.54
C GLU A 150 7.25 -2.13 -4.19
N ARG A 151 6.61 -0.99 -3.97
CA ARG A 151 5.18 -0.90 -3.66
C ARG A 151 4.29 -1.52 -4.74
N ILE A 152 4.60 -1.27 -6.02
CA ILE A 152 3.85 -1.85 -7.15
C ILE A 152 4.06 -3.37 -7.19
N CYS A 153 5.30 -3.83 -7.05
CA CYS A 153 5.60 -5.27 -7.02
C CYS A 153 4.85 -5.98 -5.87
N ASP A 154 4.85 -5.39 -4.68
CA ASP A 154 4.15 -5.95 -3.51
C ASP A 154 2.63 -6.04 -3.73
N LEU A 155 2.04 -5.02 -4.39
CA LEU A 155 0.60 -4.99 -4.68
C LEU A 155 0.16 -6.05 -5.69
N PHE A 156 1.01 -6.35 -6.68
CA PHE A 156 0.61 -7.14 -7.84
C PHE A 156 1.44 -8.42 -8.08
N ALA A 157 2.31 -8.84 -7.15
CA ALA A 157 3.01 -10.12 -7.26
C ALA A 157 2.04 -11.32 -7.24
N LYS A 158 2.32 -12.37 -8.05
CA LYS A 158 1.45 -13.56 -8.22
C LYS A 158 1.12 -14.31 -6.91
N ASN A 159 1.93 -14.14 -5.86
CA ASN A 159 1.75 -14.81 -4.56
C ASN A 159 1.07 -13.95 -3.48
N GLY A 160 0.65 -12.74 -3.83
CA GLY A 160 -0.03 -11.82 -2.91
C GLY A 160 -1.49 -11.61 -3.32
N GLY A 161 -2.41 -12.35 -2.74
CA GLY A 161 -3.79 -11.89 -2.69
C GLY A 161 -3.85 -10.52 -2.01
N ALA A 162 -5.00 -9.80 -2.05
CA ALA A 162 -5.14 -8.45 -1.49
C ALA A 162 -4.56 -8.29 -0.05
N LYS A 163 -4.44 -9.40 0.71
CA LYS A 163 -3.80 -9.45 2.02
C LYS A 163 -2.25 -9.49 1.96
N GLY A 164 -1.65 -10.06 0.90
CA GLY A 164 -0.19 -10.07 0.68
C GLY A 164 0.36 -8.76 0.10
N ALA A 165 -0.52 -7.90 -0.41
CA ALA A 165 -0.14 -6.61 -1.00
C ALA A 165 0.30 -5.55 0.03
N MET A 166 -0.07 -5.70 1.31
CA MET A 166 0.35 -4.80 2.39
C MET A 166 1.46 -5.45 3.21
N ARG A 167 2.67 -4.90 3.13
CA ARG A 167 3.79 -5.30 3.98
C ARG A 167 3.48 -4.92 5.43
N LEU A 168 3.19 -5.92 6.25
CA LEU A 168 2.90 -5.74 7.65
C LEU A 168 4.17 -5.95 8.49
N THR A 169 4.50 -4.98 9.34
CA THR A 169 5.59 -5.10 10.31
C THR A 169 5.02 -4.96 11.71
N VAL A 170 5.34 -5.90 12.59
CA VAL A 170 5.02 -5.80 14.02
C VAL A 170 6.31 -5.58 14.80
N MET A 171 6.43 -4.41 15.44
CA MET A 171 7.66 -4.02 16.12
C MET A 171 7.43 -3.86 17.62
N SER A 172 8.33 -4.42 18.45
CA SER A 172 8.37 -4.08 19.87
C SER A 172 9.36 -2.97 20.16
N PHE A 173 8.99 -2.04 21.07
CA PHE A 173 9.85 -0.92 21.46
C PHE A 173 9.70 -0.54 22.94
N GLY A 174 10.65 0.26 23.44
CA GLY A 174 10.62 0.87 24.75
C GLY A 174 10.31 2.38 24.67
N PHE A 175 9.25 2.82 25.34
CA PHE A 175 8.89 4.26 25.37
C PHE A 175 10.03 5.16 25.86
N LYS A 176 10.91 4.66 26.74
CA LYS A 176 12.10 5.41 27.20
C LYS A 176 13.07 5.77 26.08
N PHE A 177 13.00 5.09 24.93
CA PHE A 177 13.84 5.35 23.76
C PHE A 177 13.09 6.06 22.62
N GLY A 178 11.89 6.56 22.91
CA GLY A 178 11.02 7.22 21.94
C GLY A 178 10.20 6.25 21.10
N ILE A 179 9.10 6.76 20.56
CA ILE A 179 8.23 6.04 19.62
C ILE A 179 8.98 5.89 18.29
N PRO A 180 8.94 4.71 17.63
CA PRO A 180 9.50 4.53 16.30
C PRO A 180 8.86 5.51 15.30
N PRO A 181 9.64 6.30 14.53
CA PRO A 181 9.08 7.27 13.60
C PRO A 181 8.32 6.61 12.43
N GLU A 182 8.62 5.36 12.14
CA GLU A 182 7.96 4.54 11.13
C GLU A 182 6.64 3.91 11.60
N ALA A 183 6.25 4.09 12.87
CA ALA A 183 5.04 3.47 13.42
C ALA A 183 3.76 4.15 12.89
N ASP A 184 2.89 3.38 12.28
CA ASP A 184 1.54 3.81 11.89
C ASP A 184 0.53 3.63 13.03
N LEU A 185 0.66 2.54 13.78
CA LEU A 185 -0.13 2.24 14.97
C LEU A 185 0.79 2.04 16.17
N VAL A 186 0.43 2.65 17.30
CA VAL A 186 1.15 2.49 18.55
C VAL A 186 0.23 1.86 19.59
N LEU A 187 0.58 0.66 20.05
CA LEU A 187 -0.15 -0.10 21.06
C LEU A 187 0.64 -0.08 22.37
N ASP A 188 0.04 0.48 23.41
CA ASP A 188 0.68 0.64 24.71
C ASP A 188 0.31 -0.50 25.67
N VAL A 189 1.31 -1.23 26.14
CA VAL A 189 1.15 -2.34 27.10
C VAL A 189 1.76 -2.03 28.47
N ARG A 190 2.00 -0.74 28.82
CA ARG A 190 2.57 -0.34 30.11
C ARG A 190 1.62 -0.53 31.28
N CYS A 191 0.29 -0.55 31.02
CA CYS A 191 -0.73 -0.79 32.05
C CYS A 191 -0.70 -2.20 32.65
N LEU A 192 0.04 -3.15 32.03
CA LEU A 192 0.10 -4.54 32.49
C LEU A 192 1.18 -4.74 33.57
N PRO A 193 1.06 -5.78 34.41
CA PRO A 193 2.08 -6.18 35.37
C PRO A 193 3.47 -6.31 34.73
N ASN A 194 4.49 -5.84 35.43
CA ASN A 194 5.82 -5.72 34.88
C ASN A 194 6.75 -6.85 35.34
N PRO A 195 7.19 -7.77 34.45
CA PRO A 195 8.10 -8.85 34.78
C PRO A 195 9.43 -8.41 35.39
N PHE A 196 9.83 -7.15 35.17
CA PHE A 196 11.08 -6.59 35.72
C PHE A 196 11.16 -6.66 37.24
N TYR A 197 10.01 -6.66 37.94
CA TYR A 197 9.96 -6.75 39.40
C TYR A 197 10.02 -8.20 39.94
N VAL A 198 10.02 -9.19 39.04
CA VAL A 198 10.21 -10.61 39.41
C VAL A 198 11.68 -10.95 39.20
N PRO A 199 12.43 -11.30 40.27
CA PRO A 199 13.88 -11.50 40.20
C PRO A 199 14.33 -12.48 39.11
N GLU A 200 13.59 -13.59 38.92
CA GLU A 200 13.87 -14.66 37.97
C GLU A 200 13.62 -14.25 36.52
N LEU A 201 12.81 -13.19 36.30
CA LEU A 201 12.40 -12.70 34.95
C LEU A 201 13.14 -11.41 34.56
N LYS A 202 13.75 -10.73 35.54
CA LYS A 202 14.34 -9.40 35.35
C LYS A 202 15.34 -9.32 34.19
N HIS A 203 16.15 -10.37 34.02
CA HIS A 203 17.23 -10.44 33.01
C HIS A 203 16.81 -11.19 31.74
N LYS A 204 15.61 -11.75 31.70
CA LYS A 204 15.02 -12.42 30.56
C LYS A 204 14.31 -11.39 29.64
N THR A 205 13.77 -11.86 28.53
CA THR A 205 13.03 -11.06 27.57
C THR A 205 11.69 -11.69 27.23
N GLY A 206 10.81 -11.01 26.53
CA GLY A 206 9.56 -11.58 26.00
C GLY A 206 9.76 -12.66 24.91
N LEU A 207 11.01 -13.02 24.60
CA LEU A 207 11.33 -14.20 23.80
C LEU A 207 11.37 -15.47 24.65
N ASP A 208 11.63 -15.32 25.95
CA ASP A 208 11.71 -16.44 26.91
C ASP A 208 10.29 -16.83 27.34
N GLN A 209 10.02 -18.14 27.35
CA GLN A 209 8.68 -18.68 27.63
C GLN A 209 8.17 -18.28 29.01
N ASP A 210 9.02 -18.28 30.04
CA ASP A 210 8.66 -17.91 31.41
C ASP A 210 8.13 -16.47 31.48
N VAL A 211 8.69 -15.54 30.69
CA VAL A 211 8.22 -14.16 30.60
C VAL A 211 6.87 -14.09 29.88
N VAL A 212 6.71 -14.86 28.80
CA VAL A 212 5.43 -14.97 28.08
C VAL A 212 4.35 -15.50 29.02
N ASP A 213 4.64 -16.59 29.74
CA ASP A 213 3.71 -17.22 30.67
C ASP A 213 3.31 -16.26 31.80
N PHE A 214 4.28 -15.55 32.38
CA PHE A 214 4.00 -14.53 33.38
C PHE A 214 3.08 -13.44 32.85
N VAL A 215 3.41 -12.84 31.70
CA VAL A 215 2.60 -11.76 31.11
C VAL A 215 1.19 -12.24 30.79
N MET A 216 1.08 -13.43 30.17
CA MET A 216 -0.21 -13.95 29.70
C MET A 216 -1.02 -14.68 30.80
N SER A 217 -0.46 -14.94 31.98
CA SER A 217 -1.23 -15.48 33.12
C SER A 217 -2.21 -14.43 33.70
N HIS A 218 -2.01 -13.16 33.40
CA HIS A 218 -2.88 -12.10 33.95
C HIS A 218 -4.12 -11.89 33.07
N PRO A 219 -5.34 -11.92 33.66
CA PRO A 219 -6.59 -11.73 32.91
C PRO A 219 -6.62 -10.39 32.14
N GLU A 220 -6.03 -9.33 32.69
CA GLU A 220 -5.95 -8.01 32.07
C GLU A 220 -5.14 -8.04 30.77
N ALA A 221 -4.08 -8.89 30.73
CA ALA A 221 -3.24 -9.02 29.53
C ALA A 221 -3.99 -9.76 28.42
N GLN A 222 -4.73 -10.82 28.79
CA GLN A 222 -5.57 -11.57 27.85
C GLN A 222 -6.68 -10.69 27.27
N GLU A 223 -7.35 -9.91 28.11
CA GLU A 223 -8.41 -8.99 27.69
C GLU A 223 -7.85 -7.88 26.79
N LEU A 224 -6.70 -7.28 27.14
CA LEU A 224 -6.07 -6.24 26.32
C LEU A 224 -5.66 -6.80 24.95
N LEU A 225 -5.07 -8.00 24.91
CA LEU A 225 -4.70 -8.67 23.66
C LEU A 225 -5.92 -8.86 22.77
N LYS A 226 -7.01 -9.40 23.31
CA LYS A 226 -8.26 -9.61 22.58
C LYS A 226 -8.84 -8.31 22.00
N ARG A 227 -8.74 -7.19 22.73
CA ARG A 227 -9.17 -5.88 22.21
C ARG A 227 -8.32 -5.42 21.04
N TYR A 228 -7.01 -5.60 21.11
CA TYR A 228 -6.11 -5.29 20.00
C TYR A 228 -6.37 -6.19 18.79
N GLU A 229 -6.57 -7.48 19.00
CA GLU A 229 -6.95 -8.43 17.95
C GLU A 229 -8.25 -8.02 17.24
N ASN A 230 -9.30 -7.70 17.99
CA ASN A 230 -10.57 -7.23 17.43
C ASN A 230 -10.41 -5.93 16.63
N PHE A 231 -9.61 -4.99 17.14
CA PHE A 231 -9.30 -3.76 16.41
C PHE A 231 -8.56 -4.07 15.09
N LEU A 232 -7.54 -4.91 15.12
CA LEU A 232 -6.75 -5.27 13.93
C LEU A 232 -7.59 -6.06 12.91
N GLN A 233 -8.46 -6.96 13.37
CA GLN A 233 -9.40 -7.68 12.50
C GLN A 233 -10.29 -6.71 11.72
N TYR A 234 -10.72 -5.63 12.37
CA TYR A 234 -11.52 -4.59 11.73
C TYR A 234 -10.69 -3.67 10.83
N ALA A 235 -9.52 -3.24 11.28
CA ALA A 235 -8.75 -2.18 10.65
C ALA A 235 -7.90 -2.66 9.46
N LEU A 236 -7.24 -3.84 9.56
CA LEU A 236 -6.32 -4.32 8.54
C LEU A 236 -6.94 -4.42 7.13
N PRO A 237 -8.14 -5.01 6.93
CA PRO A 237 -8.75 -5.06 5.61
C PRO A 237 -9.05 -3.67 5.04
N ARG A 238 -9.30 -2.68 5.91
CA ARG A 238 -9.58 -1.30 5.49
C ARG A 238 -8.33 -0.56 5.04
N TYR A 239 -7.20 -0.79 5.71
CA TYR A 239 -5.90 -0.27 5.25
C TYR A 239 -5.49 -0.87 3.90
N VAL A 240 -5.74 -2.16 3.69
CA VAL A 240 -5.53 -2.80 2.39
C VAL A 240 -6.43 -2.16 1.32
N LYS A 241 -7.71 -1.96 1.62
CA LYS A 241 -8.67 -1.33 0.69
C LYS A 241 -8.31 0.12 0.35
N GLU A 242 -7.74 0.86 1.30
CA GLU A 242 -7.22 2.22 1.09
C GLU A 242 -5.98 2.24 0.18
N GLY A 243 -5.37 1.08 -0.09
CA GLY A 243 -4.15 0.97 -0.89
C GLY A 243 -2.87 1.22 -0.07
N LYS A 244 -2.93 1.07 1.27
CA LYS A 244 -1.74 1.17 2.11
C LYS A 244 -0.82 -0.02 1.85
N SER A 245 0.40 0.25 1.36
CA SER A 245 1.37 -0.80 0.99
C SER A 245 2.22 -1.28 2.17
N GLN A 246 2.38 -0.44 3.19
CA GLN A 246 3.14 -0.77 4.39
C GLN A 246 2.34 -0.33 5.61
N LEU A 247 2.31 -1.17 6.63
CA LEU A 247 1.75 -0.85 7.94
C LEU A 247 2.69 -1.34 9.03
N THR A 248 3.13 -0.42 9.88
CA THR A 248 3.95 -0.75 11.05
C THR A 248 3.14 -0.63 12.32
N ILE A 249 2.94 -1.76 13.01
CA ILE A 249 2.31 -1.85 14.33
C ILE A 249 3.41 -1.87 15.37
N ALA A 250 3.58 -0.78 16.12
CA ALA A 250 4.57 -0.67 17.18
C ALA A 250 3.93 -0.95 18.55
N VAL A 251 4.43 -1.96 19.24
CA VAL A 251 3.98 -2.34 20.59
C VAL A 251 4.98 -1.84 21.62
N GLY A 252 4.56 -0.98 22.55
CA GLY A 252 5.44 -0.29 23.49
C GLY A 252 5.23 -0.69 24.95
N CYS A 253 6.34 -1.02 25.63
CA CYS A 253 6.40 -1.02 27.10
C CYS A 253 7.48 -0.05 27.59
N THR A 254 7.75 0.04 28.89
CA THR A 254 8.72 1.01 29.42
C THR A 254 10.12 0.81 28.82
N GLY A 255 10.65 -0.42 28.87
CA GLY A 255 12.01 -0.75 28.45
C GLY A 255 12.14 -1.48 27.12
N GLY A 256 11.06 -1.94 26.52
CA GLY A 256 11.09 -2.66 25.22
C GLY A 256 11.53 -4.12 25.30
N LYS A 257 11.68 -4.71 26.48
CA LYS A 257 12.28 -6.05 26.66
C LYS A 257 11.29 -7.18 26.98
N HIS A 258 10.25 -6.93 27.76
CA HIS A 258 9.38 -7.98 28.29
C HIS A 258 7.99 -7.94 27.62
N ARG A 259 7.05 -7.16 28.18
CA ARG A 259 5.63 -7.08 27.76
C ARG A 259 5.45 -6.76 26.28
N SER A 260 6.23 -5.79 25.76
CA SER A 260 6.13 -5.38 24.36
C SER A 260 6.56 -6.48 23.38
N ILE A 261 7.61 -7.24 23.71
CA ILE A 261 8.06 -8.38 22.88
C ILE A 261 7.00 -9.49 22.90
N THR A 262 6.47 -9.84 24.09
CA THR A 262 5.41 -10.84 24.26
C THR A 262 4.19 -10.48 23.40
N PHE A 263 3.71 -9.25 23.52
CA PHE A 263 2.54 -8.79 22.77
C PHE A 263 2.80 -8.66 21.27
N ALA A 264 3.98 -8.17 20.85
CA ALA A 264 4.32 -8.09 19.44
C ALA A 264 4.30 -9.47 18.77
N ARG A 265 4.80 -10.50 19.44
CA ARG A 265 4.74 -11.88 18.93
C ARG A 265 3.30 -12.39 18.84
N LYS A 266 2.47 -12.19 19.89
CA LYS A 266 1.07 -12.60 19.89
C LYS A 266 0.25 -11.91 18.81
N ILE A 267 0.46 -10.61 18.60
CA ILE A 267 -0.16 -9.85 17.54
C ILE A 267 0.29 -10.36 16.16
N ALA A 268 1.58 -10.66 15.98
CA ALA A 268 2.06 -11.22 14.73
C ALA A 268 1.46 -12.61 14.45
N GLU A 269 1.40 -13.49 15.45
CA GLU A 269 0.73 -14.79 15.37
C GLU A 269 -0.74 -14.62 14.93
N TYR A 270 -1.46 -13.66 15.51
CA TYR A 270 -2.84 -13.37 15.14
C TYR A 270 -2.97 -12.82 13.71
N CYS A 271 -2.10 -11.89 13.31
CA CYS A 271 -2.09 -11.39 11.94
C CYS A 271 -1.85 -12.50 10.91
N THR A 272 -1.00 -13.48 11.25
CA THR A 272 -0.78 -14.68 10.42
C THR A 272 -2.06 -15.51 10.28
N GLN A 273 -2.82 -15.70 11.36
CA GLN A 273 -4.13 -16.38 11.32
C GLN A 273 -5.14 -15.64 10.41
N LEU A 274 -5.05 -14.30 10.34
CA LEU A 274 -5.86 -13.50 9.43
C LEU A 274 -5.38 -13.56 7.98
N GLY A 275 -4.27 -14.27 7.69
CA GLY A 275 -3.72 -14.46 6.34
C GLY A 275 -2.79 -13.34 5.88
N TYR A 276 -2.16 -12.60 6.81
CA TYR A 276 -1.05 -11.69 6.54
C TYR A 276 0.29 -12.38 6.84
N GLU A 277 1.38 -11.86 6.28
CA GLU A 277 2.75 -12.34 6.56
C GLU A 277 3.55 -11.22 7.28
N PRO A 278 3.36 -11.04 8.61
CA PRO A 278 4.00 -9.96 9.33
C PRO A 278 5.50 -10.21 9.53
N GLY A 279 6.34 -9.25 9.16
CA GLY A 279 7.71 -9.16 9.66
C GLY A 279 7.72 -8.79 11.15
N VAL A 280 8.52 -9.49 11.99
CA VAL A 280 8.63 -9.19 13.42
C VAL A 280 9.98 -8.58 13.73
N GLN A 281 9.99 -7.44 14.45
CA GLN A 281 11.21 -6.74 14.84
C GLN A 281 11.16 -6.39 16.33
N HIS A 282 12.33 -6.46 17.00
CA HIS A 282 12.47 -6.11 18.41
C HIS A 282 13.54 -5.03 18.55
N ARG A 283 13.15 -3.75 18.40
CA ARG A 283 14.06 -2.60 18.30
C ARG A 283 15.00 -2.48 19.51
N ASP A 284 14.47 -2.67 20.70
CA ASP A 284 15.20 -2.40 21.95
C ASP A 284 15.53 -3.65 22.80
N ALA A 285 15.40 -4.84 22.24
CA ALA A 285 15.62 -6.11 22.96
C ALA A 285 17.05 -6.25 23.53
N LYS A 286 18.05 -5.71 22.82
CA LYS A 286 19.48 -5.81 23.18
C LYS A 286 20.04 -4.58 23.90
N ARG A 287 19.20 -3.57 24.23
CA ARG A 287 19.62 -2.31 24.90
C ARG A 287 19.64 -2.38 26.40
#